data_5e5d85607cf09b4b9b07c598b15449b7
#
_entry.id   5e5d85607cf09b4b9b07c598b15449b7
#
_cell.length_a   1.000
_cell.length_b   1.000
_cell.length_c   1.000
_cell.angle_alpha   90.00
_cell.angle_beta   90.00
_cell.angle_gamma   90.00
#
_symmetry.space_group_name_H-M   'P 1'
#
loop_
_entity.id
_entity.type
_entity.pdbx_description
1 polymer ?
#
loop_
_entity_poly.entity_id
_entity_poly.type
_entity_poly.pdbx_seq_one_letter_code
_entity_poly.pdbx_strand_id
1 'polypeptide(L)'
;MKKILMILAVAALFASCNSNKNGNANAVANDSTAVNDSNATDSAKAAGDSLVYEGMVPAADCAGIRYRVAMDAAKKNFSMKEDYMETETKVKETFYETGKIAPYEKAGKKALKFTTTGNDSYYFLAVDGNTLRLVNEDLEEGVAGNYDLKLAK
;
A
#
# COMPACT_ATOMS: atom_id res chain seq x y z
N MET A 1 19.52 13.52 -36.85
CA MET A 1 20.83 14.19 -36.76
C MET A 1 20.95 14.85 -35.40
N LYS A 2 22.12 14.60 -34.71
CA LYS A 2 22.66 15.25 -33.51
C LYS A 2 21.88 14.99 -32.22
N LYS A 3 22.24 14.03 -31.37
CA LYS A 3 23.33 13.92 -30.38
C LYS A 3 23.50 15.19 -29.52
N ILE A 4 23.16 15.10 -28.23
CA ILE A 4 23.96 15.69 -27.14
C ILE A 4 23.75 14.83 -25.87
N LEU A 5 24.84 14.21 -25.45
CA LEU A 5 25.09 13.66 -24.11
C LEU A 5 25.38 14.84 -23.17
N MET A 6 24.85 14.84 -21.96
CA MET A 6 25.51 15.48 -20.83
C MET A 6 25.34 14.63 -19.57
N ILE A 7 26.46 14.08 -19.18
CA ILE A 7 26.75 13.47 -17.90
C ILE A 7 27.06 14.59 -16.91
N LEU A 8 26.44 14.61 -15.76
CA LEU A 8 26.97 15.31 -14.58
C LEU A 8 26.77 14.45 -13.34
N ALA A 9 27.86 13.85 -12.90
CA ALA A 9 27.99 13.23 -11.61
C ALA A 9 28.23 14.31 -10.54
N VAL A 10 27.49 14.28 -9.44
CA VAL A 10 27.86 14.98 -8.22
C VAL A 10 27.70 13.99 -7.05
N ALA A 11 28.85 13.54 -6.56
CA ALA A 11 28.98 12.86 -5.29
C ALA A 11 29.05 13.89 -4.17
N ALA A 12 28.25 13.75 -3.13
CA ALA A 12 28.45 14.46 -1.87
C ALA A 12 28.29 13.47 -0.72
N LEU A 13 29.42 13.13 -0.15
CA LEU A 13 29.60 12.42 1.11
C LEU A 13 29.31 13.37 2.27
N PHE A 14 28.37 13.00 3.15
CA PHE A 14 28.36 13.55 4.50
C PHE A 14 28.41 12.41 5.51
N ALA A 15 29.63 12.17 5.99
CA ALA A 15 29.88 11.48 7.24
C ALA A 15 29.65 12.47 8.39
N SER A 16 28.77 12.15 9.32
CA SER A 16 28.70 12.79 10.60
C SER A 16 28.64 11.73 11.69
N CYS A 17 29.80 11.39 12.23
CA CYS A 17 29.93 10.71 13.49
C CYS A 17 29.68 11.71 14.62
N ASN A 18 28.75 11.47 15.50
CA ASN A 18 28.74 12.06 16.81
C ASN A 18 28.83 10.96 17.87
N SER A 19 30.02 10.83 18.42
CA SER A 19 30.35 10.00 19.59
C SER A 19 29.95 10.75 20.84
N ASN A 20 29.09 10.17 21.66
CA ASN A 20 29.08 10.55 23.08
C ASN A 20 29.23 9.27 23.92
N LYS A 21 30.43 9.15 24.53
CA LYS A 21 30.76 8.15 25.53
C LYS A 21 30.10 8.51 26.85
N ASN A 22 29.41 7.60 27.47
CA ASN A 22 29.57 7.42 28.92
C ASN A 22 29.37 5.94 29.27
N GLY A 23 30.39 5.38 29.90
CA GLY A 23 30.44 3.98 30.22
C GLY A 23 29.72 3.65 31.53
N ASN A 24 29.22 2.46 31.61
CA ASN A 24 29.44 1.61 32.79
C ASN A 24 29.28 0.13 32.40
N ALA A 25 30.26 -0.64 32.79
CA ALA A 25 30.32 -2.07 32.58
C ALA A 25 29.41 -2.81 33.56
N ASN A 26 28.62 -3.78 33.09
CA ASN A 26 28.52 -5.05 33.81
C ASN A 26 28.06 -6.16 32.86
N ALA A 27 28.84 -7.20 32.78
CA ALA A 27 28.60 -8.40 32.02
C ALA A 27 27.61 -9.32 32.78
N VAL A 28 26.59 -9.81 32.09
CA VAL A 28 26.02 -11.14 32.30
C VAL A 28 25.49 -11.66 30.98
N ALA A 29 26.07 -12.78 30.56
CA ALA A 29 25.59 -13.58 29.45
C ALA A 29 24.20 -14.16 29.79
N ASN A 30 23.25 -14.04 28.90
CA ASN A 30 22.19 -15.04 28.76
C ASN A 30 21.68 -15.05 27.33
N ASP A 31 21.83 -16.22 26.72
CA ASP A 31 21.25 -16.66 25.47
C ASP A 31 19.71 -16.53 25.53
N SER A 32 19.14 -15.77 24.60
CA SER A 32 17.73 -15.84 24.31
C SER A 32 17.48 -15.34 22.91
N THR A 33 17.14 -16.25 22.03
CA THR A 33 16.53 -16.06 20.73
C THR A 33 15.55 -14.88 20.74
N ALA A 34 16.00 -13.74 20.31
CA ALA A 34 15.12 -12.61 20.03
C ALA A 34 14.42 -12.88 18.69
N VAL A 35 13.19 -13.34 18.78
CA VAL A 35 12.20 -13.18 17.72
C VAL A 35 12.04 -11.67 17.52
N ASN A 36 12.61 -11.15 16.45
CA ASN A 36 12.47 -9.75 16.08
C ASN A 36 11.05 -9.56 15.54
N ASP A 37 10.10 -9.42 16.45
CA ASP A 37 8.78 -8.94 16.15
C ASP A 37 8.93 -7.44 15.82
N SER A 38 9.28 -7.18 14.56
CA SER A 38 9.25 -5.84 14.01
C SER A 38 7.79 -5.44 13.92
N ASN A 39 7.29 -4.93 15.03
CA ASN A 39 6.05 -4.18 15.09
C ASN A 39 6.20 -2.96 14.17
N ALA A 40 6.01 -3.19 12.86
CA ALA A 40 5.85 -2.13 11.89
C ALA A 40 4.58 -1.39 12.30
N THR A 41 4.78 -0.34 13.04
CA THR A 41 3.76 0.61 13.44
C THR A 41 2.92 0.94 12.23
N ASP A 42 1.66 0.53 12.28
CA ASP A 42 0.59 0.86 11.35
C ASP A 42 0.41 2.39 11.34
N SER A 43 1.30 3.06 10.62
CA SER A 43 1.36 4.51 10.49
C SER A 43 0.54 5.00 9.31
N ALA A 44 -0.61 4.37 9.07
CA ALA A 44 -1.69 4.99 8.32
C ALA A 44 -2.64 5.68 9.32
N LYS A 45 -2.14 6.67 10.05
CA LYS A 45 -3.00 7.56 10.83
C LYS A 45 -3.76 8.47 9.88
N ALA A 46 -4.85 7.96 9.32
CA ALA A 46 -5.90 8.81 8.79
C ALA A 46 -6.55 9.52 9.98
N ALA A 47 -6.13 10.74 10.23
CA ALA A 47 -6.77 11.60 11.21
C ALA A 47 -8.16 11.99 10.68
N GLY A 48 -9.21 11.60 11.40
CA GLY A 48 -10.61 11.90 11.08
C GLY A 48 -11.28 10.79 10.27
N ASP A 49 -12.59 10.69 10.36
CA ASP A 49 -13.44 9.66 9.76
C ASP A 49 -12.94 9.08 8.43
N SER A 50 -12.14 8.03 8.47
CA SER A 50 -11.66 7.33 7.29
C SER A 50 -12.54 6.13 7.00
N LEU A 51 -12.90 5.95 5.74
CA LEU A 51 -13.58 4.75 5.25
C LEU A 51 -12.52 3.70 4.94
N VAL A 52 -12.60 2.57 5.60
CA VAL A 52 -11.67 1.45 5.39
C VAL A 52 -12.40 0.30 4.70
N TYR A 53 -11.88 -0.14 3.57
CA TYR A 53 -12.41 -1.28 2.82
C TYR A 53 -11.39 -2.41 2.80
N GLU A 54 -11.86 -3.64 2.99
CA GLU A 54 -11.01 -4.82 3.01
C GLU A 54 -11.61 -5.93 2.13
N GLY A 55 -10.73 -6.70 1.50
CA GLY A 55 -11.13 -7.85 0.71
C GLY A 55 -9.94 -8.62 0.18
N MET A 56 -10.20 -9.84 -0.28
CA MET A 56 -9.20 -10.67 -0.96
C MET A 56 -9.59 -10.77 -2.43
N VAL A 57 -8.64 -10.48 -3.32
CA VAL A 57 -8.83 -10.67 -4.76
C VAL A 57 -7.97 -11.81 -5.27
N PRO A 58 -8.42 -12.55 -6.29
CA PRO A 58 -7.65 -13.61 -6.92
C PRO A 58 -6.37 -13.06 -7.56
N ALA A 59 -5.30 -13.85 -7.51
CA ALA A 59 -4.06 -13.60 -8.23
C ALA A 59 -3.59 -14.88 -8.91
N ALA A 60 -2.80 -14.73 -9.99
CA ALA A 60 -2.39 -15.88 -10.80
C ALA A 60 -1.21 -16.65 -10.20
N ASP A 61 -0.37 -15.97 -9.42
CA ASP A 61 0.93 -16.43 -8.92
C ASP A 61 1.02 -16.58 -7.40
N CYS A 62 -0.10 -16.38 -6.71
CA CYS A 62 -0.22 -16.55 -5.26
C CYS A 62 -1.64 -16.95 -4.86
N ALA A 63 -1.85 -17.24 -3.57
CA ALA A 63 -3.17 -17.63 -3.06
C ALA A 63 -4.22 -16.50 -3.12
N GLY A 64 -3.80 -15.28 -3.44
CA GLY A 64 -4.61 -14.08 -3.56
C GLY A 64 -3.87 -12.88 -3.01
N ILE A 65 -4.43 -11.70 -3.23
CA ILE A 65 -3.94 -10.44 -2.67
C ILE A 65 -5.01 -9.89 -1.74
N ARG A 66 -4.66 -9.72 -0.47
CA ARG A 66 -5.54 -9.07 0.51
C ARG A 66 -5.29 -7.59 0.50
N TYR A 67 -6.31 -6.84 0.13
CA TYR A 67 -6.31 -5.38 0.13
C TYR A 67 -6.91 -4.84 1.42
N ARG A 68 -6.28 -3.79 1.94
CA ARG A 68 -6.87 -2.88 2.93
C ARG A 68 -6.69 -1.47 2.42
N VAL A 69 -7.79 -0.82 2.07
CA VAL A 69 -7.83 0.52 1.47
C VAL A 69 -8.49 1.48 2.44
N ALA A 70 -7.75 2.47 2.93
CA ALA A 70 -8.28 3.55 3.74
C ALA A 70 -8.37 4.83 2.90
N MET A 71 -9.55 5.46 2.89
CA MET A 71 -9.80 6.73 2.20
C MET A 71 -10.15 7.79 3.21
N ASP A 72 -9.74 9.04 2.97
CA ASP A 72 -10.23 10.18 3.74
C ASP A 72 -11.73 10.43 3.48
N ALA A 73 -12.41 11.11 4.40
CA ALA A 73 -13.84 11.43 4.28
C ALA A 73 -14.18 12.21 3.00
N ALA A 74 -13.23 13.03 2.50
CA ALA A 74 -13.38 13.78 1.27
C ALA A 74 -13.13 12.94 0.01
N LYS A 75 -12.70 11.67 0.15
CA LYS A 75 -12.33 10.75 -0.94
C LYS A 75 -11.32 11.35 -1.91
N LYS A 76 -10.33 12.04 -1.37
CA LYS A 76 -9.26 12.68 -2.16
C LYS A 76 -7.92 12.01 -2.01
N ASN A 77 -7.69 11.34 -0.87
CA ASN A 77 -6.45 10.67 -0.57
C ASN A 77 -6.73 9.26 -0.08
N PHE A 78 -5.79 8.37 -0.32
CA PHE A 78 -5.85 7.00 0.18
C PHE A 78 -4.51 6.53 0.72
N SER A 79 -4.58 5.53 1.59
CA SER A 79 -3.50 4.59 1.87
C SER A 79 -3.99 3.17 1.61
N MET A 80 -3.15 2.34 1.06
CA MET A 80 -3.47 0.97 0.71
C MET A 80 -2.37 0.05 1.19
N LYS A 81 -2.78 -1.07 1.76
CA LYS A 81 -1.92 -2.19 2.10
C LYS A 81 -2.31 -3.37 1.22
N GLU A 82 -1.32 -4.00 0.61
CA GLU A 82 -1.47 -5.18 -0.23
C GLU A 82 -0.65 -6.31 0.38
N ASP A 83 -1.32 -7.32 0.91
CA ASP A 83 -0.70 -8.54 1.40
C ASP A 83 -0.80 -9.63 0.32
N TYR A 84 0.31 -9.97 -0.31
CA TYR A 84 0.41 -11.11 -1.21
C TYR A 84 0.45 -12.40 -0.39
N MET A 85 -0.52 -13.25 -0.59
CA MET A 85 -0.72 -14.42 0.24
C MET A 85 0.00 -15.66 -0.33
N GLU A 86 0.84 -16.30 0.49
CA GLU A 86 1.40 -17.61 0.16
C GLU A 86 0.35 -18.71 0.31
N THR A 87 -0.46 -18.61 1.36
CA THR A 87 -1.64 -19.43 1.62
C THR A 87 -2.77 -18.53 2.11
N GLU A 88 -3.97 -19.04 2.33
CA GLU A 88 -5.11 -18.26 2.86
C GLU A 88 -4.81 -17.50 4.16
N THR A 89 -3.86 -17.98 4.94
CA THR A 89 -3.54 -17.42 6.27
C THR A 89 -2.11 -16.86 6.38
N LYS A 90 -1.21 -17.19 5.44
CA LYS A 90 0.19 -16.80 5.50
C LYS A 90 0.52 -15.75 4.45
N VAL A 91 1.01 -14.59 4.90
CA VAL A 91 1.49 -13.52 4.03
C VAL A 91 2.88 -13.87 3.53
N LYS A 92 3.10 -13.74 2.22
CA LYS A 92 4.40 -13.88 1.56
C LYS A 92 5.14 -12.55 1.55
N GLU A 93 4.43 -11.48 1.19
CA GLU A 93 5.00 -10.14 1.01
C GLU A 93 3.92 -9.09 1.25
N THR A 94 4.30 -7.92 1.74
CA THR A 94 3.40 -6.78 1.98
C THR A 94 3.92 -5.54 1.30
N PHE A 95 3.04 -4.84 0.59
CA PHE A 95 3.31 -3.53 0.02
C PHE A 95 2.40 -2.47 0.63
N TYR A 96 2.90 -1.24 0.69
CA TYR A 96 2.16 -0.07 1.17
C TYR A 96 2.19 1.00 0.11
N GLU A 97 1.01 1.46 -0.28
CA GLU A 97 0.82 2.50 -1.27
C GLU A 97 0.04 3.67 -0.67
N THR A 98 0.36 4.86 -1.11
CA THR A 98 -0.40 6.08 -0.81
C THR A 98 -0.59 6.90 -2.07
N GLY A 99 -1.62 7.74 -2.10
CA GLY A 99 -1.82 8.54 -3.28
C GLY A 99 -3.09 9.36 -3.27
N LYS A 100 -3.55 9.69 -4.47
CA LYS A 100 -4.70 10.55 -4.73
C LYS A 100 -5.84 9.77 -5.35
N ILE A 101 -7.06 10.18 -5.01
CA ILE A 101 -8.29 9.67 -5.60
C ILE A 101 -8.89 10.76 -6.49
N ALA A 102 -9.30 10.37 -7.68
CA ALA A 102 -10.03 11.21 -8.62
C ALA A 102 -11.23 10.46 -9.20
N PRO A 103 -12.31 11.15 -9.55
CA PRO A 103 -13.38 10.54 -10.33
C PRO A 103 -12.84 10.12 -11.71
N TYR A 104 -13.30 8.98 -12.17
CA TYR A 104 -12.97 8.41 -13.48
C TYR A 104 -14.25 7.95 -14.17
N GLU A 105 -14.35 8.19 -15.47
CA GLU A 105 -15.50 7.76 -16.26
C GLU A 105 -15.02 7.18 -17.58
N LYS A 106 -15.55 6.02 -17.94
CA LYS A 106 -15.30 5.36 -19.22
C LYS A 106 -16.54 4.59 -19.68
N ALA A 107 -16.88 4.74 -20.95
CA ALA A 107 -18.04 4.07 -21.56
C ALA A 107 -19.37 4.23 -20.76
N GLY A 108 -19.58 5.40 -20.14
CA GLY A 108 -20.77 5.70 -19.33
C GLY A 108 -20.75 5.08 -17.93
N LYS A 109 -19.72 4.33 -17.56
CA LYS A 109 -19.52 3.83 -16.19
C LYS A 109 -18.68 4.81 -15.39
N LYS A 110 -19.01 4.99 -14.09
CA LYS A 110 -18.30 5.87 -13.16
C LYS A 110 -17.52 5.05 -12.14
N ALA A 111 -16.25 5.42 -11.94
CA ALA A 111 -15.36 4.78 -11.00
C ALA A 111 -14.54 5.82 -10.21
N LEU A 112 -13.81 5.35 -9.22
CA LEU A 112 -12.76 6.08 -8.54
C LEU A 112 -11.41 5.58 -9.07
N LYS A 113 -10.59 6.49 -9.57
CA LYS A 113 -9.20 6.21 -9.94
C LYS A 113 -8.29 6.57 -8.78
N PHE A 114 -7.53 5.61 -8.31
CA PHE A 114 -6.52 5.75 -7.29
C PHE A 114 -5.16 5.80 -7.99
N THR A 115 -4.46 6.91 -7.86
CA THR A 115 -3.12 7.06 -8.44
C THR A 115 -2.12 7.09 -7.31
N THR A 116 -1.20 6.12 -7.29
CA THR A 116 -0.16 6.02 -6.27
C THR A 116 0.90 7.11 -6.45
N THR A 117 1.72 7.31 -5.43
CA THR A 117 2.91 8.18 -5.53
C THR A 117 3.93 7.67 -6.54
N GLY A 118 3.91 6.36 -6.86
CA GLY A 118 4.71 5.72 -7.92
C GLY A 118 4.12 5.86 -9.33
N ASN A 119 2.94 6.50 -9.47
CA ASN A 119 2.15 6.64 -10.70
C ASN A 119 1.41 5.37 -11.17
N ASP A 120 1.34 4.33 -10.36
CA ASP A 120 0.46 3.21 -10.63
C ASP A 120 -1.00 3.61 -10.43
N SER A 121 -1.91 2.94 -11.11
CA SER A 121 -3.31 3.29 -11.09
C SER A 121 -4.19 2.07 -10.81
N TYR A 122 -5.11 2.22 -9.86
CA TYR A 122 -6.14 1.25 -9.53
C TYR A 122 -7.52 1.88 -9.78
N TYR A 123 -8.47 1.08 -10.22
CA TYR A 123 -9.81 1.56 -10.53
C TYR A 123 -10.84 0.80 -9.69
N PHE A 124 -11.71 1.54 -9.01
CA PHE A 124 -12.74 0.96 -8.14
C PHE A 124 -14.12 1.47 -8.51
N LEU A 125 -15.03 0.55 -8.79
CA LEU A 125 -16.46 0.84 -8.86
C LEU A 125 -17.04 0.88 -7.45
N ALA A 126 -17.81 1.92 -7.13
CA ALA A 126 -18.66 1.93 -5.95
C ALA A 126 -19.94 1.15 -6.28
N VAL A 127 -19.98 -0.12 -5.88
CA VAL A 127 -21.13 -1.00 -6.13
C VAL A 127 -22.32 -0.57 -5.28
N ASP A 128 -22.01 -0.26 -4.02
CA ASP A 128 -22.95 0.31 -3.04
C ASP A 128 -22.15 1.13 -2.01
N GLY A 129 -22.80 1.64 -0.97
CA GLY A 129 -22.15 2.45 0.08
C GLY A 129 -21.10 1.70 0.89
N ASN A 130 -21.11 0.37 0.84
CA ASN A 130 -20.26 -0.51 1.66
C ASN A 130 -19.31 -1.40 0.82
N THR A 131 -19.34 -1.27 -0.51
CA THR A 131 -18.59 -2.15 -1.41
C THR A 131 -17.88 -1.37 -2.48
N LEU A 132 -16.55 -1.54 -2.56
CA LEU A 132 -15.72 -1.15 -3.69
C LEU A 132 -15.33 -2.40 -4.48
N ARG A 133 -15.48 -2.36 -5.79
CA ARG A 133 -15.04 -3.45 -6.68
C ARG A 133 -13.83 -3.00 -7.48
N LEU A 134 -12.75 -3.75 -7.35
CA LEU A 134 -11.55 -3.57 -8.18
C LEU A 134 -11.87 -3.98 -9.63
N VAL A 135 -11.54 -3.13 -10.58
CA VAL A 135 -11.75 -3.34 -12.01
C VAL A 135 -10.51 -2.91 -12.81
N ASN A 136 -10.47 -3.27 -14.09
CA ASN A 136 -9.43 -2.79 -14.99
C ASN A 136 -9.69 -1.33 -15.44
N GLU A 137 -8.79 -0.76 -16.24
CA GLU A 137 -8.90 0.60 -16.79
C GLU A 137 -10.14 0.77 -17.71
N ASP A 138 -10.62 -0.30 -18.32
CA ASP A 138 -11.81 -0.29 -19.17
C ASP A 138 -13.10 -0.39 -18.36
N LEU A 139 -13.01 -0.44 -17.04
CA LEU A 139 -14.11 -0.64 -16.09
C LEU A 139 -14.85 -1.94 -16.36
N GLU A 140 -14.13 -2.95 -16.85
CA GLU A 140 -14.65 -4.30 -16.99
C GLU A 140 -14.58 -5.03 -15.65
N GLU A 141 -15.67 -5.66 -15.31
CA GLU A 141 -15.80 -6.39 -14.06
C GLU A 141 -15.40 -7.85 -14.28
N GLY A 142 -14.55 -8.37 -13.40
CA GLY A 142 -14.29 -9.79 -13.29
C GLY A 142 -15.52 -10.54 -12.72
N VAL A 143 -15.30 -11.79 -12.29
CA VAL A 143 -16.38 -12.57 -11.64
C VAL A 143 -16.87 -11.85 -10.41
N ALA A 144 -18.17 -11.58 -10.36
CA ALA A 144 -18.80 -10.83 -9.29
C ALA A 144 -18.51 -11.44 -7.91
N GLY A 145 -18.16 -10.58 -6.96
CA GLY A 145 -17.81 -10.97 -5.59
C GLY A 145 -16.33 -11.26 -5.38
N ASN A 146 -15.60 -11.70 -6.40
CA ASN A 146 -14.19 -12.05 -6.24
C ASN A 146 -13.24 -10.84 -6.13
N TYR A 147 -13.70 -9.66 -6.56
CA TYR A 147 -12.93 -8.42 -6.59
C TYR A 147 -13.52 -7.35 -5.69
N ASP A 148 -14.39 -7.75 -4.76
CA ASP A 148 -15.11 -6.84 -3.87
C ASP A 148 -14.33 -6.62 -2.56
N LEU A 149 -14.10 -5.36 -2.24
CA LEU A 149 -13.64 -4.91 -0.94
C LEU A 149 -14.84 -4.40 -0.15
N LYS A 150 -15.02 -4.87 1.07
CA LYS A 150 -16.13 -4.50 1.95
C LYS A 150 -15.70 -3.47 2.98
N LEU A 151 -16.58 -2.54 3.31
CA LEU A 151 -16.37 -1.57 4.37
C LEU A 151 -16.11 -2.31 5.69
N ALA A 152 -14.95 -2.09 6.29
CA ALA A 152 -14.61 -2.62 7.60
C ALA A 152 -15.46 -1.92 8.67
N LYS A 153 -15.99 -2.72 9.61
CA LYS A 153 -16.84 -2.24 10.71
C LYS A 153 -15.99 -1.78 11.88
#